data_6e95efc39955ae1131498530cad49d7a
#
_entry.id   6e95efc39955ae1131498530cad49d7a
#
_cell.length_a   1.000
_cell.length_b   1.000
_cell.length_c   1.000
_cell.angle_alpha   90.00
_cell.angle_beta   90.00
_cell.angle_gamma   90.00
#
_symmetry.space_group_name_H-M   'P 1'
#
loop_
_entity.id
_entity.type
_entity.pdbx_description
1 polymer ?
#
loop_
_entity_poly.entity_id
_entity_poly.type
_entity_poly.pdbx_seq_one_letter_code
_entity_poly.pdbx_strand_id
1 'polypeptide(L)'
;MEEADMNEKMRNEIEQLIQKEVARAVFQERLRVQREKQRQEALVREQKKQYSRLGFCFTAFFGITLAVQVGAVGIFTLFTPELVKTLQQTTWFFALLSAAPMYLVAFPAVMALLVLIKPVPPLGGDCFHTQDLVLLGVMGMGVGFGGNILSQVLDFFLSNGSAESAAEEVLMNSNMLLDLAISVFAAPVVEELLFRKCFIDRIGGYGERTAVILSGLLFGLAHGNIQ
;
A
#
# COMPACT_ATOMS: atom_id res chain seq x y z
N MET A 1 -13.95 -54.49 59.51
CA MET A 1 -14.63 -54.71 58.26
C MET A 1 -15.34 -53.40 57.79
N GLU A 2 -16.03 -52.67 58.66
CA GLU A 2 -16.72 -51.36 58.38
C GLU A 2 -15.76 -50.23 58.05
N GLU A 3 -14.62 -50.15 58.67
CA GLU A 3 -13.62 -49.13 58.46
C GLU A 3 -12.93 -49.22 57.09
N ALA A 4 -12.74 -50.42 56.55
CA ALA A 4 -12.19 -50.66 55.21
C ALA A 4 -13.20 -50.30 54.11
N ASP A 5 -14.48 -50.54 54.28
CA ASP A 5 -15.58 -50.20 53.37
C ASP A 5 -15.82 -48.69 53.31
N MET A 6 -15.68 -48.00 54.46
CA MET A 6 -15.78 -46.57 54.57
C MET A 6 -14.61 -45.82 53.84
N ASN A 7 -13.39 -46.38 54.01
CA ASN A 7 -12.21 -45.87 53.30
C ASN A 7 -12.31 -46.05 51.77
N GLU A 8 -12.88 -47.16 51.31
CA GLU A 8 -13.07 -47.38 49.86
C GLU A 8 -14.14 -46.49 49.27
N LYS A 9 -15.25 -46.25 49.96
CA LYS A 9 -16.27 -45.26 49.53
C LYS A 9 -15.70 -43.82 49.43
N MET A 10 -14.94 -43.39 50.42
CA MET A 10 -14.33 -42.07 50.45
C MET A 10 -13.32 -41.89 49.31
N ARG A 11 -12.55 -42.92 48.99
CA ARG A 11 -11.61 -42.91 47.85
C ARG A 11 -12.35 -42.78 46.54
N ASN A 12 -13.44 -43.53 46.34
CA ASN A 12 -14.25 -43.45 45.12
C ASN A 12 -14.91 -42.08 44.94
N GLU A 13 -15.40 -41.45 46.00
CA GLU A 13 -15.94 -40.10 45.97
C GLU A 13 -14.86 -39.06 45.59
N ILE A 14 -13.67 -39.18 46.17
CA ILE A 14 -12.54 -38.29 45.85
C ILE A 14 -12.13 -38.46 44.39
N GLU A 15 -12.06 -39.69 43.88
CA GLU A 15 -11.74 -39.92 42.45
C GLU A 15 -12.78 -39.31 41.50
N GLN A 16 -14.07 -39.45 41.85
CA GLN A 16 -15.15 -38.83 41.05
C GLN A 16 -15.08 -37.32 41.08
N LEU A 17 -14.76 -36.69 42.20
CA LEU A 17 -14.58 -35.25 42.32
C LEU A 17 -13.37 -34.76 41.48
N ILE A 18 -12.25 -35.48 41.58
CA ILE A 18 -11.06 -35.18 40.78
C ILE A 18 -11.36 -35.29 39.28
N GLN A 19 -12.00 -36.38 38.85
CA GLN A 19 -12.37 -36.55 37.46
C GLN A 19 -13.32 -35.44 36.96
N LYS A 20 -14.28 -35.01 37.77
CA LYS A 20 -15.20 -33.93 37.45
C LYS A 20 -14.49 -32.58 37.32
N GLU A 21 -13.52 -32.29 38.21
CA GLU A 21 -12.71 -31.05 38.12
C GLU A 21 -11.77 -31.09 36.92
N VAL A 22 -11.13 -32.21 36.63
CA VAL A 22 -10.29 -32.39 35.44
C VAL A 22 -11.13 -32.20 34.16
N ALA A 23 -12.30 -32.81 34.09
CA ALA A 23 -13.20 -32.65 32.93
C ALA A 23 -13.63 -31.21 32.75
N ARG A 24 -13.94 -30.48 33.83
CA ARG A 24 -14.23 -29.05 33.80
C ARG A 24 -13.05 -28.22 33.31
N ALA A 25 -11.85 -28.47 33.81
CA ALA A 25 -10.64 -27.78 33.40
C ALA A 25 -10.34 -27.99 31.91
N VAL A 26 -10.43 -29.24 31.42
CA VAL A 26 -10.24 -29.57 30.01
C VAL A 26 -11.31 -28.90 29.13
N PHE A 27 -12.56 -28.88 29.59
CA PHE A 27 -13.62 -28.17 28.84
C PHE A 27 -13.37 -26.69 28.76
N GLN A 28 -12.98 -26.03 29.85
CA GLN A 28 -12.65 -24.61 29.87
C GLN A 28 -11.47 -24.28 28.95
N GLU A 29 -10.44 -25.14 28.97
CA GLU A 29 -9.28 -24.96 28.07
C GLU A 29 -9.65 -25.11 26.61
N ARG A 30 -10.48 -26.08 26.24
CA ARG A 30 -11.01 -26.21 24.87
C ARG A 30 -11.79 -24.99 24.45
N LEU A 31 -12.61 -24.41 25.33
CA LEU A 31 -13.35 -23.17 25.04
C LEU A 31 -12.42 -21.97 24.84
N ARG A 32 -11.33 -21.88 25.62
CA ARG A 32 -10.32 -20.82 25.45
C ARG A 32 -9.65 -20.94 24.08
N VAL A 33 -9.14 -22.11 23.75
CA VAL A 33 -8.49 -22.37 22.46
C VAL A 33 -9.45 -22.08 21.29
N GLN A 34 -10.71 -22.50 21.41
CA GLN A 34 -11.71 -22.24 20.38
C GLN A 34 -12.00 -20.74 20.22
N ARG A 35 -12.10 -19.98 21.31
CA ARG A 35 -12.28 -18.52 21.28
C ARG A 35 -11.08 -17.81 20.68
N GLU A 36 -9.86 -18.24 21.01
CA GLU A 36 -8.64 -17.69 20.43
C GLU A 36 -8.57 -17.95 18.93
N LYS A 37 -8.90 -19.18 18.49
CA LYS A 37 -8.97 -19.50 17.07
C LYS A 37 -9.99 -18.62 16.32
N GLN A 38 -11.19 -18.45 16.89
CA GLN A 38 -12.20 -17.56 16.30
C GLN A 38 -11.75 -16.10 16.22
N ARG A 39 -11.04 -15.60 17.26
CA ARG A 39 -10.45 -14.25 17.24
C ARG A 39 -9.41 -14.11 16.15
N GLN A 40 -8.52 -15.08 16.01
CA GLN A 40 -7.50 -15.06 14.95
C GLN A 40 -8.13 -15.09 13.55
N GLU A 41 -9.12 -15.94 13.34
CA GLU A 41 -9.85 -16.00 12.07
C GLU A 41 -10.56 -14.68 11.76
N ALA A 42 -11.16 -14.03 12.75
CA ALA A 42 -11.81 -12.73 12.60
C ALA A 42 -10.78 -11.64 12.24
N LEU A 43 -9.63 -11.61 12.91
CA LEU A 43 -8.54 -10.68 12.60
C LEU A 43 -8.03 -10.87 11.15
N VAL A 44 -7.79 -12.10 10.74
CA VAL A 44 -7.34 -12.41 9.38
C VAL A 44 -8.38 -11.97 8.33
N ARG A 45 -9.68 -12.16 8.61
CA ARG A 45 -10.75 -11.67 7.70
C ARG A 45 -10.76 -10.15 7.61
N GLU A 46 -10.59 -9.49 8.73
CA GLU A 46 -10.54 -8.02 8.77
C GLU A 46 -9.32 -7.47 8.03
N GLN A 47 -8.16 -8.06 8.21
CA GLN A 47 -6.94 -7.77 7.46
C GLN A 47 -7.16 -7.92 5.95
N LYS A 48 -7.66 -9.08 5.51
CA LYS A 48 -7.95 -9.34 4.09
C LYS A 48 -8.90 -8.30 3.49
N LYS A 49 -9.95 -7.95 4.22
CA LYS A 49 -10.91 -6.92 3.80
C LYS A 49 -10.25 -5.55 3.66
N GLN A 50 -9.36 -5.20 4.59
CA GLN A 50 -8.63 -3.95 4.58
C GLN A 50 -7.67 -3.87 3.39
N TYR A 51 -6.86 -4.91 3.18
CA TYR A 51 -5.97 -4.99 2.01
C TYR A 51 -6.74 -4.95 0.68
N SER A 52 -7.87 -5.64 0.59
CA SER A 52 -8.71 -5.61 -0.62
C SER A 52 -9.25 -4.20 -0.91
N ARG A 53 -9.70 -3.47 0.11
CA ARG A 53 -10.18 -2.08 -0.03
C ARG A 53 -9.06 -1.14 -0.47
N LEU A 54 -7.87 -1.28 0.11
CA LEU A 54 -6.71 -0.48 -0.30
C LEU A 54 -6.27 -0.80 -1.72
N GLY A 55 -6.24 -2.09 -2.09
CA GLY A 55 -5.98 -2.50 -3.47
C GLY A 55 -6.99 -1.94 -4.45
N PHE A 56 -8.27 -1.89 -4.08
CA PHE A 56 -9.29 -1.24 -4.88
C PHE A 56 -9.03 0.27 -5.04
N CYS A 57 -8.68 0.98 -3.97
CA CYS A 57 -8.35 2.41 -4.06
C CYS A 57 -7.15 2.65 -4.98
N PHE A 58 -6.13 1.80 -4.91
CA PHE A 58 -4.98 1.86 -5.78
C PHE A 58 -5.37 1.64 -7.25
N THR A 59 -6.14 0.59 -7.54
CA THR A 59 -6.64 0.31 -8.90
C THR A 59 -7.54 1.44 -9.40
N ALA A 60 -8.39 1.99 -8.52
CA ALA A 60 -9.26 3.12 -8.85
C ALA A 60 -8.46 4.37 -9.21
N PHE A 61 -7.33 4.64 -8.54
CA PHE A 61 -6.46 5.77 -8.84
C PHE A 61 -5.98 5.75 -10.30
N PHE A 62 -5.42 4.62 -10.74
CA PHE A 62 -4.98 4.46 -12.12
C PHE A 62 -6.14 4.37 -13.10
N GLY A 63 -7.21 3.66 -12.73
CA GLY A 63 -8.40 3.52 -13.57
C GLY A 63 -9.08 4.86 -13.85
N ILE A 64 -9.24 5.70 -12.84
CA ILE A 64 -9.81 7.05 -12.99
C ILE A 64 -8.86 7.93 -13.82
N THR A 65 -7.56 7.90 -13.53
CA THR A 65 -6.56 8.65 -14.30
C THR A 65 -6.66 8.32 -15.78
N LEU A 66 -6.58 7.03 -16.12
CA LEU A 66 -6.65 6.55 -17.49
C LEU A 66 -7.99 6.89 -18.15
N ALA A 67 -9.11 6.69 -17.47
CA ALA A 67 -10.44 6.97 -17.99
C ALA A 67 -10.61 8.46 -18.31
N VAL A 68 -10.12 9.35 -17.46
CA VAL A 68 -10.18 10.81 -17.68
C VAL A 68 -9.23 11.22 -18.80
N GLN A 69 -8.02 10.66 -18.87
CA GLN A 69 -7.09 10.94 -19.97
C GLN A 69 -7.66 10.52 -21.31
N VAL A 70 -8.08 9.27 -21.44
CA VAL A 70 -8.66 8.74 -22.68
C VAL A 70 -9.94 9.47 -23.05
N GLY A 71 -10.80 9.74 -22.06
CA GLY A 71 -12.04 10.50 -22.26
C GLY A 71 -11.77 11.93 -22.75
N ALA A 72 -10.81 12.63 -22.13
CA ALA A 72 -10.43 13.98 -22.55
C ALA A 72 -9.88 14.00 -23.98
N VAL A 73 -8.93 13.12 -24.29
CA VAL A 73 -8.38 13.00 -25.66
C VAL A 73 -9.49 12.68 -26.66
N GLY A 74 -10.37 11.73 -26.36
CA GLY A 74 -11.49 11.35 -27.21
C GLY A 74 -12.46 12.51 -27.48
N ILE A 75 -12.86 13.22 -26.42
CA ILE A 75 -13.76 14.38 -26.54
C ILE A 75 -13.10 15.49 -27.37
N PHE A 76 -11.87 15.87 -27.06
CA PHE A 76 -11.17 16.90 -27.80
C PHE A 76 -10.97 16.55 -29.29
N THR A 77 -10.63 15.27 -29.55
CA THR A 77 -10.43 14.80 -30.93
C THR A 77 -11.74 14.82 -31.74
N LEU A 78 -12.87 14.49 -31.12
CA LEU A 78 -14.17 14.45 -31.77
C LEU A 78 -14.77 15.85 -32.02
N PHE A 79 -14.67 16.74 -31.03
CA PHE A 79 -15.37 18.02 -31.05
C PHE A 79 -14.49 19.18 -31.53
N THR A 80 -13.17 19.12 -31.35
CA THR A 80 -12.23 20.19 -31.66
C THR A 80 -10.92 19.69 -32.27
N PRO A 81 -10.95 18.93 -33.39
CA PRO A 81 -9.75 18.31 -33.96
C PRO A 81 -8.65 19.31 -34.34
N GLU A 82 -9.02 20.49 -34.84
CA GLU A 82 -8.04 21.52 -35.20
C GLU A 82 -7.39 22.15 -33.96
N LEU A 83 -8.15 22.29 -32.88
CA LEU A 83 -7.60 22.76 -31.60
C LEU A 83 -6.59 21.74 -31.05
N VAL A 84 -6.90 20.45 -31.13
CA VAL A 84 -5.98 19.36 -30.68
C VAL A 84 -4.66 19.42 -31.45
N LYS A 85 -4.71 19.54 -32.78
CA LYS A 85 -3.50 19.70 -33.62
C LYS A 85 -2.64 20.89 -33.20
N THR A 86 -3.29 22.01 -32.90
CA THR A 86 -2.60 23.22 -32.43
C THR A 86 -2.00 23.02 -31.02
N LEU A 87 -2.77 22.43 -30.11
CA LEU A 87 -2.32 22.17 -28.73
C LEU A 87 -1.21 21.13 -28.65
N GLN A 88 -1.22 20.12 -29.51
CA GLN A 88 -0.15 19.10 -29.59
C GLN A 88 1.20 19.72 -29.98
N GLN A 89 1.22 20.89 -30.56
CA GLN A 89 2.46 21.62 -30.86
C GLN A 89 2.95 22.47 -29.66
N THR A 90 2.18 22.52 -28.58
CA THR A 90 2.54 23.30 -27.39
C THR A 90 3.15 22.42 -26.33
N THR A 91 4.29 22.82 -25.78
CA THR A 91 5.08 22.05 -24.81
C THR A 91 4.37 21.81 -23.47
N TRP A 92 3.42 22.68 -23.09
CA TRP A 92 2.70 22.54 -21.80
C TRP A 92 1.49 21.61 -21.88
N PHE A 93 0.96 21.35 -23.07
CA PHE A 93 -0.29 20.60 -23.22
C PHE A 93 -0.17 19.15 -22.77
N PHE A 94 0.89 18.46 -23.17
CA PHE A 94 1.13 17.08 -22.78
C PHE A 94 1.38 16.95 -21.28
N ALA A 95 2.16 17.84 -20.69
CA ALA A 95 2.39 17.86 -19.25
C ALA A 95 1.09 18.04 -18.48
N LEU A 96 0.23 18.96 -18.94
CA LEU A 96 -1.08 19.16 -18.32
C LEU A 96 -2.03 17.99 -18.54
N LEU A 97 -2.05 17.40 -19.74
CA LEU A 97 -2.89 16.24 -20.06
C LEU A 97 -2.53 15.00 -19.25
N SER A 98 -1.26 14.82 -18.92
CA SER A 98 -0.81 13.72 -18.06
C SER A 98 -1.07 14.02 -16.57
N ALA A 99 -0.76 15.22 -16.11
CA ALA A 99 -0.79 15.57 -14.70
C ALA A 99 -2.20 15.91 -14.17
N ALA A 100 -3.00 16.66 -14.92
CA ALA A 100 -4.30 17.14 -14.45
C ALA A 100 -5.29 16.00 -14.10
N PRO A 101 -5.48 14.95 -14.92
CA PRO A 101 -6.33 13.82 -14.57
C PRO A 101 -5.88 13.13 -13.29
N MET A 102 -4.60 12.98 -13.09
CA MET A 102 -4.01 12.31 -11.93
C MET A 102 -4.15 13.13 -10.65
N TYR A 103 -3.75 14.39 -10.69
CA TYR A 103 -3.66 15.22 -9.48
C TYR A 103 -4.97 15.95 -9.14
N LEU A 104 -5.75 16.36 -10.14
CA LEU A 104 -6.97 17.14 -9.92
C LEU A 104 -8.24 16.27 -9.84
N VAL A 105 -8.23 15.06 -10.42
CA VAL A 105 -9.41 14.21 -10.46
C VAL A 105 -9.20 12.92 -9.68
N ALA A 106 -8.21 12.10 -10.06
CA ALA A 106 -8.02 10.78 -9.46
C ALA A 106 -7.57 10.88 -7.99
N PHE A 107 -6.64 11.76 -7.67
CA PHE A 107 -6.15 11.93 -6.31
C PHE A 107 -7.25 12.35 -5.32
N PRO A 108 -8.03 13.43 -5.56
CA PRO A 108 -9.12 13.80 -4.65
C PRO A 108 -10.22 12.72 -4.54
N ALA A 109 -10.55 12.06 -5.65
CA ALA A 109 -11.53 10.98 -5.65
C ALA A 109 -11.08 9.79 -4.79
N VAL A 110 -9.84 9.37 -4.92
CA VAL A 110 -9.28 8.27 -4.13
C VAL A 110 -9.08 8.68 -2.67
N MET A 111 -8.70 9.92 -2.40
CA MET A 111 -8.63 10.43 -1.02
C MET A 111 -10.01 10.37 -0.34
N ALA A 112 -11.09 10.70 -1.05
CA ALA A 112 -12.45 10.56 -0.54
C ALA A 112 -12.81 9.09 -0.24
N LEU A 113 -12.40 8.15 -1.10
CA LEU A 113 -12.58 6.70 -0.84
C LEU A 113 -11.76 6.24 0.36
N LEU A 114 -10.54 6.72 0.51
CA LEU A 114 -9.65 6.37 1.63
C LEU A 114 -10.19 6.85 2.98
N VAL A 115 -10.92 7.96 3.03
CA VAL A 115 -11.58 8.43 4.27
C VAL A 115 -12.56 7.39 4.82
N LEU A 116 -13.18 6.58 3.95
CA LEU A 116 -14.11 5.50 4.34
C LEU A 116 -13.41 4.28 4.96
N ILE A 117 -12.09 4.19 4.84
CA ILE A 117 -11.28 3.10 5.37
C ILE A 117 -10.69 3.56 6.70
N LYS A 118 -11.11 2.91 7.78
CA LYS A 118 -10.60 3.24 9.12
C LYS A 118 -9.09 2.99 9.21
N PRO A 119 -8.33 3.93 9.77
CA PRO A 119 -6.92 3.71 10.07
C PRO A 119 -6.78 2.62 11.12
N VAL A 120 -5.71 1.85 11.03
CA VAL A 120 -5.31 0.91 12.08
C VAL A 120 -4.37 1.66 13.01
N PRO A 121 -4.47 1.45 14.34
CA PRO A 121 -3.61 2.17 15.30
C PRO A 121 -2.15 2.14 14.86
N PRO A 122 -1.45 3.27 14.93
CA PRO A 122 -0.05 3.32 14.55
C PRO A 122 0.75 2.37 15.43
N LEU A 123 1.72 1.71 14.84
CA LEU A 123 2.72 0.96 15.57
C LEU A 123 3.48 1.96 16.45
N GLY A 124 3.63 1.65 17.72
CA GLY A 124 4.42 2.46 18.63
C GLY A 124 5.85 2.57 18.07
N GLY A 125 6.28 3.77 17.77
CA GLY A 125 7.63 4.04 17.27
C GLY A 125 8.38 4.96 18.22
N ASP A 126 9.68 4.74 18.33
CA ASP A 126 10.59 5.66 18.99
C ASP A 126 10.69 6.95 18.18
N CYS A 127 10.95 8.05 18.85
CA CYS A 127 11.19 9.33 18.18
C CYS A 127 12.47 9.24 17.34
N PHE A 128 12.38 9.62 16.06
CA PHE A 128 13.54 9.69 15.17
C PHE A 128 14.50 10.79 15.66
N HIS A 129 15.79 10.45 15.77
CA HIS A 129 16.83 11.41 16.01
C HIS A 129 17.31 11.98 14.65
N THR A 130 17.89 13.18 14.67
CA THR A 130 18.42 13.82 13.44
C THR A 130 19.44 12.94 12.73
N GLN A 131 20.22 12.15 13.48
CA GLN A 131 21.18 11.20 12.92
C GLN A 131 20.51 10.10 12.10
N ASP A 132 19.35 9.61 12.56
CA ASP A 132 18.57 8.59 11.85
C ASP A 132 18.03 9.12 10.52
N LEU A 133 17.60 10.40 10.49
CA LEU A 133 17.14 11.05 9.27
C LEU A 133 18.26 11.21 8.24
N VAL A 134 19.48 11.58 8.68
CA VAL A 134 20.65 11.68 7.80
C VAL A 134 21.02 10.30 7.25
N LEU A 135 21.04 9.28 8.13
CA LEU A 135 21.34 7.91 7.72
C LEU A 135 20.30 7.40 6.69
N LEU A 136 19.02 7.61 6.95
CA LEU A 136 17.94 7.26 6.03
C LEU A 136 18.06 8.00 4.69
N GLY A 137 18.45 9.28 4.70
CA GLY A 137 18.72 10.06 3.49
C GLY A 137 19.86 9.47 2.66
N VAL A 138 20.98 9.14 3.31
CA VAL A 138 22.12 8.49 2.64
C VAL A 138 21.75 7.11 2.09
N MET A 139 21.03 6.30 2.88
CA MET A 139 20.54 5.00 2.42
C MET A 139 19.58 5.14 1.24
N GLY A 140 18.67 6.12 1.28
CA GLY A 140 17.75 6.41 0.19
C GLY A 140 18.46 6.80 -1.11
N MET A 141 19.46 7.65 -1.01
CA MET A 141 20.34 7.97 -2.16
C MET A 141 21.06 6.74 -2.69
N GLY A 142 21.63 5.91 -1.79
CA GLY A 142 22.32 4.68 -2.19
C GLY A 142 21.41 3.70 -2.92
N VAL A 143 20.17 3.52 -2.46
CA VAL A 143 19.18 2.67 -3.12
C VAL A 143 18.75 3.28 -4.46
N GLY A 144 18.53 4.60 -4.54
CA GLY A 144 18.18 5.29 -5.77
C GLY A 144 19.25 5.16 -6.86
N PHE A 145 20.51 5.45 -6.52
CA PHE A 145 21.65 5.27 -7.45
C PHE A 145 21.84 3.80 -7.82
N GLY A 146 21.77 2.89 -6.86
CA GLY A 146 21.87 1.45 -7.11
C GLY A 146 20.78 0.92 -8.02
N GLY A 147 19.54 1.38 -7.82
CA GLY A 147 18.41 1.07 -8.69
C GLY A 147 18.59 1.59 -10.11
N ASN A 148 19.08 2.81 -10.26
CA ASN A 148 19.39 3.40 -11.58
C ASN A 148 20.47 2.62 -12.33
N ILE A 149 21.56 2.25 -11.63
CA ILE A 149 22.61 1.42 -12.23
C ILE A 149 22.08 0.05 -12.63
N LEU A 150 21.25 -0.57 -11.77
CA LEU A 150 20.65 -1.86 -12.07
C LEU A 150 19.72 -1.78 -13.28
N SER A 151 18.91 -0.70 -13.38
CA SER A 151 18.05 -0.45 -14.53
C SER A 151 18.84 -0.34 -15.83
N GLN A 152 19.94 0.43 -15.84
CA GLN A 152 20.81 0.55 -17.02
C GLN A 152 21.47 -0.77 -17.42
N VAL A 153 21.88 -1.56 -16.43
CA VAL A 153 22.43 -2.91 -16.70
C VAL A 153 21.38 -3.83 -17.31
N LEU A 154 20.16 -3.82 -16.78
CA LEU A 154 19.05 -4.61 -17.32
C LEU A 154 18.68 -4.16 -18.74
N ASP A 155 18.62 -2.86 -18.97
CA ASP A 155 18.34 -2.30 -20.29
C ASP A 155 19.40 -2.72 -21.31
N PHE A 156 20.67 -2.67 -20.95
CA PHE A 156 21.75 -3.17 -21.80
C PHE A 156 21.58 -4.64 -22.20
N PHE A 157 21.15 -5.50 -21.27
CA PHE A 157 20.96 -6.93 -21.54
C PHE A 157 19.64 -7.25 -22.25
N LEU A 158 18.57 -6.49 -22.02
CA LEU A 158 17.24 -6.81 -22.55
C LEU A 158 16.96 -6.11 -23.89
N SER A 159 17.46 -4.90 -24.08
CA SER A 159 17.16 -4.04 -25.24
C SER A 159 18.40 -3.59 -26.02
N ASN A 160 19.59 -4.13 -25.71
CA ASN A 160 20.87 -3.70 -26.29
C ASN A 160 21.13 -2.19 -26.13
N GLY A 161 20.63 -1.58 -25.07
CA GLY A 161 20.79 -0.15 -24.82
C GLY A 161 19.97 0.76 -25.76
N SER A 162 18.96 0.22 -26.44
CA SER A 162 18.14 0.96 -27.40
C SER A 162 16.79 1.41 -26.83
N ALA A 163 16.51 1.17 -25.55
CA ALA A 163 15.29 1.65 -24.92
C ALA A 163 15.40 3.16 -24.67
N GLU A 164 14.78 3.95 -25.54
CA GLU A 164 14.55 5.36 -25.28
C GLU A 164 13.53 5.50 -24.15
N SER A 165 13.89 6.21 -23.09
CA SER A 165 12.98 6.47 -22.00
C SER A 165 11.86 7.40 -22.48
N ALA A 166 10.62 6.90 -22.48
CA ALA A 166 9.46 7.71 -22.81
C ALA A 166 9.34 8.96 -21.89
N ALA A 167 9.88 8.85 -20.67
CA ALA A 167 9.98 9.98 -19.74
C ALA A 167 10.98 11.05 -20.22
N GLU A 168 12.09 10.63 -20.82
CA GLU A 168 13.11 11.54 -21.35
C GLU A 168 12.60 12.31 -22.57
N GLU A 169 11.89 11.64 -23.48
CA GLU A 169 11.25 12.28 -24.64
C GLU A 169 10.20 13.33 -24.22
N VAL A 170 9.39 13.02 -23.21
CA VAL A 170 8.41 13.96 -22.64
C VAL A 170 9.11 15.16 -22.00
N LEU A 171 10.16 14.94 -21.22
CA LEU A 171 10.94 16.00 -20.55
C LEU A 171 11.61 16.95 -21.55
N MET A 172 12.16 16.42 -22.64
CA MET A 172 12.83 17.23 -23.68
C MET A 172 11.87 18.08 -24.48
N ASN A 173 10.60 17.66 -24.61
CA ASN A 173 9.58 18.35 -25.40
C ASN A 173 8.58 19.17 -24.56
N SER A 174 8.78 19.28 -23.24
CA SER A 174 7.82 19.92 -22.34
C SER A 174 8.30 21.27 -21.79
N ASN A 175 7.41 21.96 -21.07
CA ASN A 175 7.73 23.25 -20.44
C ASN A 175 8.49 23.01 -19.13
N MET A 176 9.78 23.30 -19.11
CA MET A 176 10.68 23.09 -17.96
C MET A 176 10.13 23.64 -16.63
N LEU A 177 9.49 24.81 -16.62
CA LEU A 177 8.95 25.39 -15.39
C LEU A 177 7.72 24.61 -14.88
N LEU A 178 6.87 24.15 -15.79
CA LEU A 178 5.69 23.37 -15.46
C LEU A 178 6.10 21.98 -14.96
N ASP A 179 7.07 21.34 -15.63
CA ASP A 179 7.58 20.03 -15.21
C ASP A 179 8.27 20.11 -13.86
N LEU A 180 9.04 21.15 -13.62
CA LEU A 180 9.66 21.39 -12.32
C LEU A 180 8.58 21.55 -11.22
N ALA A 181 7.54 22.33 -11.51
CA ALA A 181 6.43 22.52 -10.57
C ALA A 181 5.68 21.21 -10.28
N ILE A 182 5.41 20.41 -11.30
CA ILE A 182 4.75 19.11 -11.15
C ILE A 182 5.66 18.11 -10.44
N SER A 183 6.89 17.92 -10.92
CA SER A 183 7.79 16.86 -10.44
C SER A 183 8.40 17.15 -9.07
N VAL A 184 8.63 18.43 -8.73
CA VAL A 184 9.27 18.80 -7.45
C VAL A 184 8.25 19.08 -6.35
N PHE A 185 7.06 19.58 -6.70
CA PHE A 185 6.07 19.95 -5.69
C PHE A 185 4.84 19.06 -5.71
N ALA A 186 4.15 18.92 -6.85
CA ALA A 186 2.88 18.20 -6.89
C ALA A 186 3.06 16.69 -6.72
N ALA A 187 3.97 16.08 -7.48
CA ALA A 187 4.19 14.63 -7.42
C ALA A 187 4.64 14.17 -6.04
N PRO A 188 5.69 14.72 -5.42
CA PRO A 188 6.14 14.27 -4.10
C PRO A 188 5.06 14.39 -3.02
N VAL A 189 4.27 15.46 -3.03
CA VAL A 189 3.19 15.64 -2.05
C VAL A 189 2.10 14.58 -2.21
N VAL A 190 1.65 14.34 -3.44
CA VAL A 190 0.61 13.34 -3.71
C VAL A 190 1.10 11.93 -3.44
N GLU A 191 2.31 11.63 -3.85
CA GLU A 191 2.92 10.33 -3.65
C GLU A 191 3.14 10.01 -2.17
N GLU A 192 3.68 10.96 -1.40
CA GLU A 192 3.86 10.80 0.04
C GLU A 192 2.52 10.61 0.75
N LEU A 193 1.50 11.41 0.42
CA LEU A 193 0.18 11.29 1.02
C LEU A 193 -0.49 9.96 0.65
N LEU A 194 -0.45 9.57 -0.62
CA LEU A 194 -1.16 8.39 -1.11
C LEU A 194 -0.44 7.10 -0.72
N PHE A 195 0.82 6.94 -1.14
CA PHE A 195 1.53 5.67 -1.02
C PHE A 195 2.15 5.45 0.36
N ARG A 196 2.62 6.49 1.02
CA ARG A 196 3.19 6.33 2.36
C ARG A 196 2.16 6.57 3.44
N LYS A 197 1.70 7.81 3.62
CA LYS A 197 0.85 8.15 4.75
C LYS A 197 -0.46 7.33 4.74
N CYS A 198 -1.22 7.40 3.67
CA CYS A 198 -2.54 6.77 3.63
C CYS A 198 -2.48 5.24 3.68
N PHE A 199 -1.49 4.62 3.04
CA PHE A 199 -1.31 3.17 3.09
C PHE A 199 -0.78 2.70 4.45
N ILE A 200 0.31 3.28 4.92
CA ILE A 200 0.95 2.86 6.18
C ILE A 200 -0.01 3.08 7.36
N ASP A 201 -0.70 4.20 7.45
CA ASP A 201 -1.67 4.48 8.51
C ASP A 201 -2.81 3.44 8.57
N ARG A 202 -3.11 2.76 7.46
CA ARG A 202 -4.23 1.81 7.38
C ARG A 202 -3.84 0.34 7.49
N ILE A 203 -2.58 0.01 7.29
CA ILE A 203 -2.10 -1.38 7.35
C ILE A 203 -0.95 -1.59 8.34
N GLY A 204 -0.35 -0.53 8.85
CA GLY A 204 0.80 -0.57 9.76
C GLY A 204 0.56 -1.42 11.01
N GLY A 205 -0.62 -1.34 11.62
CA GLY A 205 -0.99 -2.14 12.79
C GLY A 205 -1.12 -3.64 12.54
N TYR A 206 -1.15 -4.09 11.28
CA TYR A 206 -1.17 -5.51 10.94
C TYR A 206 0.24 -6.10 10.76
N GLY A 207 1.27 -5.26 10.67
CA GLY A 207 2.66 -5.65 10.58
C GLY A 207 3.47 -4.61 9.81
N GLU A 208 4.43 -4.01 10.49
CA GLU A 208 5.27 -2.93 9.97
C GLU A 208 6.02 -3.34 8.70
N ARG A 209 6.68 -4.50 8.72
CA ARG A 209 7.42 -5.01 7.56
C ARG A 209 6.53 -5.16 6.33
N THR A 210 5.34 -5.71 6.51
CA THR A 210 4.38 -5.89 5.41
C THR A 210 3.90 -4.55 4.87
N ALA A 211 3.63 -3.58 5.75
CA ALA A 211 3.21 -2.24 5.37
C ALA A 211 4.28 -1.52 4.54
N VAL A 212 5.54 -1.56 4.99
CA VAL A 212 6.67 -0.93 4.30
C VAL A 212 6.93 -1.58 2.95
N ILE A 213 7.00 -2.91 2.89
CA ILE A 213 7.24 -3.65 1.63
C ILE A 213 6.11 -3.37 0.63
N LEU A 214 4.85 -3.46 1.07
CA LEU A 214 3.71 -3.24 0.19
C LEU A 214 3.65 -1.80 -0.32
N SER A 215 3.87 -0.82 0.56
CA SER A 215 3.95 0.60 0.18
C SER A 215 5.05 0.85 -0.86
N GLY A 216 6.24 0.28 -0.66
CA GLY A 216 7.36 0.40 -1.59
C GLY A 216 7.08 -0.29 -2.94
N LEU A 217 6.49 -1.48 -2.94
CA LEU A 217 6.09 -2.18 -4.16
C LEU A 217 5.04 -1.40 -4.95
N LEU A 218 4.01 -0.89 -4.29
CA LEU A 218 2.96 -0.11 -4.94
C LEU A 218 3.51 1.21 -5.49
N PHE A 219 4.41 1.85 -4.77
CA PHE A 219 5.12 3.05 -5.22
C PHE A 219 5.96 2.75 -6.47
N GLY A 220 6.74 1.67 -6.47
CA GLY A 220 7.52 1.24 -7.63
C GLY A 220 6.64 0.90 -8.85
N LEU A 221 5.54 0.18 -8.63
CA LEU A 221 4.57 -0.13 -9.70
C LEU A 221 3.90 1.13 -10.27
N ALA A 222 3.65 2.14 -9.42
CA ALA A 222 3.08 3.41 -9.85
C ALA A 222 3.99 4.17 -10.83
N HIS A 223 5.29 4.05 -10.66
CA HIS A 223 6.27 4.70 -11.54
C HIS A 223 6.42 4.02 -12.90
N GLY A 224 5.94 2.77 -13.05
CA GLY A 224 5.82 2.09 -14.35
C GLY A 224 7.14 1.83 -15.10
N ASN A 225 8.27 2.27 -14.55
CA ASN A 225 9.58 2.10 -15.13
C ASN A 225 10.10 0.68 -14.85
N ILE A 226 9.41 -0.32 -15.38
CA ILE A 226 10.01 -1.59 -15.72
C ILE A 226 10.50 -1.40 -17.17
N GLN A 227 11.61 -0.71 -17.28
CA GLN A 227 12.40 -0.74 -18.50
C GLN A 227 13.11 -2.07 -18.56
#